data_66314a28664f33edfe0a5adc2c88deae
#
_entry.id   66314a28664f33edfe0a5adc2c88deae
#
_cell.length_a   1.000
_cell.length_b   1.000
_cell.length_c   1.000
_cell.angle_alpha   90.00
_cell.angle_beta   90.00
_cell.angle_gamma   90.00
#
_symmetry.space_group_name_H-M   'P 1'
#
loop_
_entity.id
_entity.type
_entity.pdbx_description
1 polymer ?
#
loop_
_entity_poly.entity_id
_entity_poly.type
_entity_poly.pdbx_seq_one_letter_code
_entity_poly.pdbx_strand_id
1 'polypeptide(L)'
;QPEVLQERIQFMLDWKLPQLKALYPSCDFNQTAAEMTAWLLEVTAPWRPFICNVTEPLKALQKQDASLLFEAQLGAGRDLVYGEYPYTTSSNVTAAYAGIGSGLPALRPERVIAVAKAFSSSVGTGTLVTAMEEQDAFRENANEFGATTGRPRDMGYFDAVATRNGVELQAATEIALTKIDCLSGMKDLK
;
A
#
# COMPACT_ATOMS: atom_id res chain seq x y z
N GLN A 1 -12.38 24.63 9.79
CA GLN A 1 -12.30 26.10 9.75
C GLN A 1 -11.54 26.48 8.48
N PRO A 2 -12.21 27.14 7.51
CA PRO A 2 -11.60 27.48 6.22
C PRO A 2 -10.36 28.37 6.36
N GLU A 3 -10.37 29.30 7.29
CA GLU A 3 -9.27 30.23 7.54
C GLU A 3 -8.00 29.48 7.96
N VAL A 4 -8.13 28.54 8.89
CA VAL A 4 -7.00 27.70 9.33
C VAL A 4 -6.46 26.84 8.19
N LEU A 5 -7.34 26.32 7.33
CA LEU A 5 -6.92 25.56 6.15
C LEU A 5 -6.11 26.45 5.19
N GLN A 6 -6.60 27.67 4.93
CA GLN A 6 -5.92 28.62 4.07
C GLN A 6 -4.54 29.02 4.60
N GLU A 7 -4.43 29.29 5.90
CA GLU A 7 -3.15 29.59 6.56
C GLU A 7 -2.16 28.42 6.42
N ARG A 8 -2.62 27.18 6.59
CA ARG A 8 -1.77 26.00 6.42
C ARG A 8 -1.32 25.81 4.97
N ILE A 9 -2.20 26.02 4.02
CA ILE A 9 -1.85 25.98 2.59
C ILE A 9 -0.85 27.08 2.26
N GLN A 10 -1.06 28.32 2.73
CA GLN A 10 -0.11 29.40 2.52
C GLN A 10 1.28 29.06 3.08
N PHE A 11 1.34 28.56 4.32
CA PHE A 11 2.59 28.10 4.93
C PHE A 11 3.30 27.04 4.05
N MET A 12 2.55 26.06 3.54
CA MET A 12 3.13 25.03 2.67
C MET A 12 3.61 25.58 1.34
N LEU A 13 2.89 26.54 0.74
CA LEU A 13 3.30 27.21 -0.48
C LEU A 13 4.58 28.02 -0.28
N ASP A 14 4.64 28.81 0.77
CA ASP A 14 5.82 29.64 1.10
C ASP A 14 7.08 28.76 1.30
N TRP A 15 6.91 27.56 1.87
CA TRP A 15 8.01 26.64 2.08
C TRP A 15 8.39 25.83 0.84
N LYS A 16 7.40 25.32 0.10
CA LYS A 16 7.64 24.37 -0.99
C LYS A 16 7.89 25.02 -2.35
N LEU A 17 7.27 26.16 -2.66
CA LEU A 17 7.39 26.79 -3.98
C LEU A 17 8.83 27.21 -4.33
N PRO A 18 9.62 27.79 -3.42
CA PRO A 18 11.01 28.12 -3.74
C PRO A 18 11.83 26.88 -4.13
N GLN A 19 11.62 25.76 -3.40
CA GLN A 19 12.30 24.49 -3.67
C GLN A 19 11.85 23.91 -5.00
N LEU A 20 10.55 23.91 -5.27
CA LEU A 20 9.97 23.41 -6.51
C LEU A 20 10.49 24.18 -7.73
N LYS A 21 10.53 25.53 -7.65
CA LYS A 21 11.06 26.38 -8.70
C LYS A 21 12.57 26.22 -8.92
N ALA A 22 13.32 25.94 -7.85
CA ALA A 22 14.75 25.65 -7.96
C ALA A 22 15.02 24.32 -8.68
N LEU A 23 14.23 23.28 -8.38
CA LEU A 23 14.35 21.96 -9.01
C LEU A 23 13.76 21.90 -10.42
N TYR A 24 12.69 22.64 -10.66
CA TYR A 24 11.94 22.68 -11.90
C TYR A 24 11.71 24.12 -12.34
N PRO A 25 12.70 24.79 -12.97
CA PRO A 25 12.61 26.20 -13.35
C PRO A 25 11.44 26.52 -14.28
N SER A 26 10.97 25.55 -15.06
CA SER A 26 9.81 25.66 -15.94
C SER A 26 8.45 25.43 -15.26
N CYS A 27 8.44 25.20 -13.95
CA CYS A 27 7.21 25.00 -13.22
C CYS A 27 6.38 26.28 -13.15
N ASP A 28 5.24 26.26 -13.82
CA ASP A 28 4.27 27.36 -13.84
C ASP A 28 3.13 27.13 -12.85
N PHE A 29 3.49 27.10 -11.56
CA PHE A 29 2.50 26.98 -10.49
C PHE A 29 2.07 28.37 -10.02
N ASN A 30 0.82 28.74 -10.31
CA ASN A 30 0.26 30.07 -10.07
C ASN A 30 -0.95 30.08 -9.13
N GLN A 31 -1.34 28.93 -8.56
CA GLN A 31 -2.49 28.86 -7.66
C GLN A 31 -2.20 29.52 -6.31
N THR A 32 -3.14 30.32 -5.85
CA THR A 32 -3.09 30.94 -4.52
C THR A 32 -3.63 30.01 -3.43
N ALA A 33 -3.28 30.27 -2.18
CA ALA A 33 -3.84 29.55 -1.04
C ALA A 33 -5.37 29.67 -0.95
N ALA A 34 -5.91 30.82 -1.33
CA ALA A 34 -7.36 31.05 -1.36
C ALA A 34 -8.06 30.18 -2.40
N GLU A 35 -7.55 30.11 -3.63
CA GLU A 35 -8.10 29.27 -4.70
C GLU A 35 -8.01 27.78 -4.34
N MET A 36 -6.88 27.33 -3.81
CA MET A 36 -6.70 25.95 -3.35
C MET A 36 -7.66 25.62 -2.21
N THR A 37 -7.86 26.54 -1.28
CA THR A 37 -8.82 26.37 -0.18
C THR A 37 -10.24 26.22 -0.69
N ALA A 38 -10.66 27.11 -1.59
CA ALA A 38 -12.00 27.10 -2.17
C ALA A 38 -12.25 25.75 -2.91
N TRP A 39 -11.30 25.34 -3.74
CA TRP A 39 -11.37 24.06 -4.44
C TRP A 39 -11.45 22.87 -3.49
N LEU A 40 -10.59 22.81 -2.47
CA LEU A 40 -10.60 21.71 -1.48
C LEU A 40 -11.94 21.65 -0.72
N LEU A 41 -12.50 22.80 -0.33
CA LEU A 41 -13.77 22.85 0.37
C LEU A 41 -14.93 22.37 -0.51
N GLU A 42 -14.90 22.69 -1.80
CA GLU A 42 -15.88 22.23 -2.78
C GLU A 42 -15.80 20.72 -3.01
N VAL A 43 -14.62 20.21 -3.39
CA VAL A 43 -14.46 18.78 -3.71
C VAL A 43 -14.60 17.87 -2.50
N THR A 44 -14.34 18.36 -1.29
CA THR A 44 -14.49 17.58 -0.06
C THR A 44 -15.89 17.69 0.56
N ALA A 45 -16.74 18.60 0.10
CA ALA A 45 -18.07 18.79 0.66
C ALA A 45 -18.91 17.49 0.75
N PRO A 46 -18.97 16.63 -0.30
CA PRO A 46 -19.70 15.37 -0.25
C PRO A 46 -19.12 14.36 0.76
N TRP A 47 -17.83 14.47 1.08
CA TRP A 47 -17.12 13.54 1.96
C TRP A 47 -17.19 13.89 3.44
N ARG A 48 -17.56 15.15 3.77
CA ARG A 48 -17.59 15.63 5.17
C ARG A 48 -18.41 14.76 6.13
N PRO A 49 -19.57 14.20 5.75
CA PRO A 49 -20.34 13.34 6.64
C PRO A 49 -19.61 12.02 7.02
N PHE A 50 -18.60 11.63 6.23
CA PHE A 50 -17.83 10.41 6.42
C PHE A 50 -16.51 10.62 7.18
N ILE A 51 -16.16 11.88 7.49
CA ILE A 51 -14.93 12.22 8.22
C ILE A 51 -15.21 12.16 9.71
N CYS A 52 -14.58 11.22 10.40
CA CYS A 52 -14.72 11.07 11.86
C CYS A 52 -13.41 10.55 12.48
N ASN A 53 -13.34 10.57 13.81
CA ASN A 53 -12.34 9.80 14.52
C ASN A 53 -12.76 8.32 14.51
N VAL A 54 -12.17 7.52 13.62
CA VAL A 54 -12.55 6.11 13.41
C VAL A 54 -12.34 5.22 14.64
N THR A 55 -11.50 5.61 15.60
CA THR A 55 -11.24 4.86 16.83
C THR A 55 -12.50 4.63 17.65
N GLU A 56 -13.37 5.64 17.77
CA GLU A 56 -14.58 5.53 18.59
C GLU A 56 -15.63 4.58 17.99
N PRO A 57 -15.99 4.66 16.69
CA PRO A 57 -16.86 3.65 16.07
C PRO A 57 -16.27 2.24 16.16
N LEU A 58 -14.94 2.07 15.96
CA LEU A 58 -14.31 0.76 16.06
C LEU A 58 -14.38 0.16 17.47
N LYS A 59 -14.16 0.98 18.51
CA LYS A 59 -14.36 0.56 19.92
C LYS A 59 -15.80 0.17 20.20
N ALA A 60 -16.76 0.88 19.63
CA ALA A 60 -18.18 0.55 19.78
C ALA A 60 -18.51 -0.81 19.14
N LEU A 61 -17.96 -1.08 17.94
CA LEU A 61 -18.10 -2.37 17.28
C LEU A 61 -17.47 -3.52 18.06
N GLN A 62 -16.28 -3.31 18.64
CA GLN A 62 -15.65 -4.31 19.51
C GLN A 62 -16.52 -4.66 20.73
N LYS A 63 -17.15 -3.65 21.36
CA LYS A 63 -18.06 -3.88 22.49
C LYS A 63 -19.32 -4.67 22.12
N GLN A 64 -19.68 -4.67 20.84
CA GLN A 64 -20.82 -5.41 20.29
C GLN A 64 -20.41 -6.79 19.75
N ASP A 65 -19.16 -7.20 19.97
CA ASP A 65 -18.59 -8.44 19.45
C ASP A 65 -18.71 -8.55 17.92
N ALA A 66 -18.60 -7.43 17.23
CA ALA A 66 -18.66 -7.37 15.77
C ALA A 66 -17.36 -7.88 15.14
N SER A 67 -17.49 -8.63 14.06
CA SER A 67 -16.33 -9.05 13.26
C SER A 67 -15.70 -7.85 12.54
N LEU A 68 -14.41 -7.66 12.71
CA LEU A 68 -13.62 -6.62 12.06
C LEU A 68 -12.64 -7.25 11.08
N LEU A 69 -12.69 -6.81 9.83
CA LEU A 69 -11.73 -7.20 8.79
C LEU A 69 -10.73 -6.07 8.56
N PHE A 70 -9.45 -6.39 8.69
CA PHE A 70 -8.34 -5.48 8.39
C PHE A 70 -7.64 -5.92 7.12
N GLU A 71 -7.42 -4.99 6.20
CA GLU A 71 -6.67 -5.22 4.98
C GLU A 71 -5.33 -4.47 5.06
N ALA A 72 -4.23 -5.21 4.93
CA ALA A 72 -2.90 -4.68 4.73
C ALA A 72 -2.43 -4.96 3.30
N GLN A 73 -1.41 -4.27 2.86
CA GLN A 73 -0.92 -4.33 1.48
C GLN A 73 0.60 -4.23 1.39
N LEU A 74 1.14 -4.19 0.18
CA LEU A 74 2.55 -4.00 -0.18
C LEU A 74 3.44 -5.23 -0.02
N GLY A 75 3.11 -6.17 0.84
CA GLY A 75 3.86 -7.41 1.07
C GLY A 75 4.94 -7.30 2.17
N ALA A 76 5.18 -8.42 2.84
CA ALA A 76 6.03 -8.52 4.02
C ALA A 76 7.47 -8.01 3.78
N GLY A 77 8.08 -8.35 2.64
CA GLY A 77 9.42 -7.90 2.27
C GLY A 77 9.56 -6.39 2.04
N ARG A 78 8.45 -5.64 2.03
CA ARG A 78 8.43 -4.19 1.90
C ARG A 78 8.16 -3.46 3.21
N ASP A 79 8.03 -4.15 4.33
CA ASP A 79 7.82 -3.53 5.62
C ASP A 79 8.93 -2.53 5.97
N LEU A 80 8.56 -1.41 6.61
CA LEU A 80 9.50 -0.35 6.97
C LEU A 80 10.62 -0.84 7.88
N VAL A 81 10.32 -1.77 8.80
CA VAL A 81 11.25 -2.25 9.83
C VAL A 81 11.88 -3.58 9.46
N TYR A 82 11.07 -4.51 8.95
CA TYR A 82 11.46 -5.90 8.69
C TYR A 82 11.64 -6.22 7.20
N GLY A 83 11.40 -5.27 6.33
CA GLY A 83 11.56 -5.45 4.89
C GLY A 83 13.03 -5.45 4.43
N GLU A 84 13.22 -5.71 3.16
CA GLU A 84 14.53 -5.79 2.50
C GLU A 84 15.08 -4.40 2.21
N TYR A 85 15.85 -3.84 3.11
CA TYR A 85 16.48 -2.53 2.91
C TYR A 85 17.47 -2.54 1.73
N PRO A 86 17.49 -1.50 0.85
CA PRO A 86 16.73 -0.24 0.94
C PRO A 86 15.35 -0.26 0.23
N TYR A 87 14.87 -1.41 -0.19
CA TYR A 87 13.66 -1.57 -1.02
C TYR A 87 12.38 -1.65 -0.20
N THR A 88 12.34 -0.96 0.93
CA THR A 88 11.17 -0.90 1.82
C THR A 88 10.18 0.18 1.42
N THR A 89 8.94 0.07 1.91
CA THR A 89 7.95 1.15 1.85
C THR A 89 8.04 2.04 3.08
N SER A 90 7.30 3.14 3.11
CA SER A 90 7.27 4.09 4.22
C SER A 90 6.30 3.72 5.35
N SER A 91 5.77 2.49 5.34
CA SER A 91 4.77 2.04 6.30
C SER A 91 5.05 0.64 6.83
N ASN A 92 4.52 0.34 8.02
CA ASN A 92 4.46 -1.02 8.52
C ASN A 92 3.32 -1.77 7.82
N VAL A 93 3.63 -2.94 7.29
CA VAL A 93 2.69 -3.79 6.53
C VAL A 93 2.41 -5.11 7.24
N THR A 94 2.90 -5.26 8.46
CA THR A 94 2.66 -6.45 9.27
C THR A 94 1.27 -6.45 9.89
N ALA A 95 0.64 -7.62 10.02
CA ALA A 95 -0.66 -7.77 10.67
C ALA A 95 -0.69 -7.24 12.11
N ALA A 96 0.45 -7.30 12.81
CA ALA A 96 0.61 -6.73 14.15
C ALA A 96 0.33 -5.22 14.21
N TYR A 97 0.51 -4.51 13.10
CA TYR A 97 0.27 -3.06 13.03
C TYR A 97 -1.22 -2.71 12.91
N ALA A 98 -2.10 -3.66 12.60
CA ALA A 98 -3.54 -3.41 12.43
C ALA A 98 -4.15 -2.73 13.65
N GLY A 99 -3.79 -3.18 14.85
CA GLY A 99 -4.27 -2.57 16.10
C GLY A 99 -3.78 -1.14 16.28
N ILE A 100 -2.52 -0.86 16.00
CA ILE A 100 -1.94 0.49 16.11
C ILE A 100 -2.54 1.40 15.04
N GLY A 101 -2.55 0.96 13.78
CA GLY A 101 -3.06 1.74 12.65
C GLY A 101 -4.54 2.09 12.75
N SER A 102 -5.34 1.25 13.39
CA SER A 102 -6.78 1.49 13.64
C SER A 102 -7.07 2.30 14.91
N GLY A 103 -6.08 2.59 15.74
CA GLY A 103 -6.28 3.21 17.05
C GLY A 103 -6.78 2.25 18.14
N LEU A 104 -6.63 0.95 17.92
CA LEU A 104 -7.00 -0.13 18.85
C LEU A 104 -5.75 -0.92 19.29
N PRO A 105 -4.81 -0.33 20.02
CA PRO A 105 -3.47 -0.92 20.25
C PRO A 105 -3.51 -2.25 21.00
N ALA A 106 -4.58 -2.55 21.71
CA ALA A 106 -4.79 -3.84 22.39
C ALA A 106 -5.38 -4.92 21.48
N LEU A 107 -5.80 -4.57 20.26
CA LEU A 107 -6.34 -5.54 19.30
C LEU A 107 -5.30 -6.62 18.99
N ARG A 108 -5.75 -7.86 18.97
CA ARG A 108 -5.01 -9.02 18.47
C ARG A 108 -5.87 -9.69 17.43
N PRO A 109 -5.43 -9.78 16.17
CA PRO A 109 -6.15 -10.53 15.15
C PRO A 109 -6.27 -12.01 15.56
N GLU A 110 -7.45 -12.57 15.48
CA GLU A 110 -7.67 -14.02 15.73
C GLU A 110 -7.22 -14.86 14.54
N ARG A 111 -7.40 -14.30 13.35
CA ARG A 111 -7.00 -14.95 12.10
C ARG A 111 -6.17 -13.97 11.29
N VAL A 112 -5.07 -14.44 10.76
CA VAL A 112 -4.22 -13.69 9.82
C VAL A 112 -4.08 -14.49 8.56
N ILE A 113 -4.67 -13.99 7.47
CA ILE A 113 -4.64 -14.65 6.16
C ILE A 113 -3.55 -13.98 5.32
N ALA A 114 -2.44 -14.69 5.10
CA ALA A 114 -1.42 -14.25 4.16
C ALA A 114 -1.90 -14.48 2.72
N VAL A 115 -1.98 -13.44 1.92
CA VAL A 115 -2.31 -13.58 0.50
C VAL A 115 -1.01 -13.69 -0.30
N ALA A 116 -0.81 -14.81 -0.96
CA ALA A 116 0.33 -15.08 -1.82
C ALA A 116 -0.13 -15.42 -3.24
N LYS A 117 0.61 -14.97 -4.25
CA LYS A 117 0.43 -15.45 -5.61
C LYS A 117 1.16 -16.77 -5.79
N ALA A 118 0.71 -17.60 -6.70
CA ALA A 118 1.41 -18.84 -7.08
C ALA A 118 2.71 -18.60 -7.88
N PHE A 119 3.15 -17.37 -8.00
CA PHE A 119 4.40 -16.90 -8.59
C PHE A 119 4.82 -15.59 -7.92
N SER A 120 6.05 -15.17 -8.14
CA SER A 120 6.56 -13.90 -7.63
C SER A 120 6.41 -12.77 -8.66
N SER A 121 6.08 -11.57 -8.21
CA SER A 121 6.13 -10.37 -9.05
C SER A 121 6.54 -9.14 -8.24
N SER A 122 7.31 -8.24 -8.88
CA SER A 122 7.79 -7.03 -8.23
C SER A 122 7.70 -5.82 -9.14
N VAL A 123 7.43 -4.65 -8.60
CA VAL A 123 7.53 -3.35 -9.30
C VAL A 123 8.67 -2.54 -8.71
N GLY A 124 9.49 -1.96 -9.57
CA GLY A 124 10.59 -1.09 -9.17
C GLY A 124 11.89 -1.86 -8.94
N THR A 125 12.85 -1.17 -8.33
CA THR A 125 14.18 -1.73 -8.05
C THR A 125 14.13 -2.73 -6.90
N GLY A 126 15.00 -3.71 -6.95
CA GLY A 126 15.11 -4.77 -5.95
C GLY A 126 15.54 -6.08 -6.59
N THR A 127 15.95 -7.04 -5.77
CA THR A 127 16.34 -8.36 -6.24
C THR A 127 15.11 -9.26 -6.31
N LEU A 128 14.86 -9.85 -7.47
CA LEU A 128 13.91 -10.94 -7.64
C LEU A 128 14.71 -12.24 -7.84
N VAL A 129 14.97 -12.95 -6.74
CA VAL A 129 15.88 -14.12 -6.73
C VAL A 129 15.41 -15.22 -7.67
N THR A 130 14.10 -15.38 -7.82
CA THR A 130 13.48 -16.40 -8.68
C THR A 130 13.08 -15.86 -10.05
N ALA A 131 13.73 -14.79 -10.55
CA ALA A 131 13.38 -14.17 -11.81
C ALA A 131 13.30 -15.18 -12.97
N MET A 132 12.25 -15.05 -13.79
CA MET A 132 12.11 -15.82 -15.02
C MET A 132 12.99 -15.22 -16.11
N GLU A 133 13.55 -16.07 -16.98
CA GLU A 133 14.32 -15.61 -18.14
C GLU A 133 13.43 -14.94 -19.20
N GLU A 134 12.28 -15.56 -19.50
CA GLU A 134 11.29 -15.03 -20.43
C GLU A 134 10.02 -14.62 -19.66
N GLN A 135 9.84 -13.31 -19.49
CA GLN A 135 8.81 -12.77 -18.60
C GLN A 135 7.57 -12.25 -19.34
N ASP A 136 7.72 -11.77 -20.59
CA ASP A 136 6.70 -10.94 -21.23
C ASP A 136 5.38 -11.68 -21.46
N ALA A 137 5.44 -12.88 -22.07
CA ALA A 137 4.24 -13.66 -22.32
C ALA A 137 3.52 -14.07 -21.04
N PHE A 138 4.28 -14.40 -19.99
CA PHE A 138 3.69 -14.75 -18.70
C PHE A 138 3.12 -13.52 -17.98
N ARG A 139 3.79 -12.37 -18.06
CA ARG A 139 3.31 -11.09 -17.52
C ARG A 139 1.97 -10.69 -18.14
N GLU A 140 1.84 -10.80 -19.46
CA GLU A 140 0.60 -10.49 -20.17
C GLU A 140 -0.53 -11.43 -19.74
N ASN A 141 -0.28 -12.74 -19.74
CA ASN A 141 -1.25 -13.74 -19.29
C ASN A 141 -1.71 -13.51 -17.85
N ALA A 142 -0.79 -13.18 -16.98
CA ALA A 142 -1.07 -12.91 -15.57
C ALA A 142 -1.61 -11.49 -15.30
N ASN A 143 -1.62 -10.60 -16.31
CA ASN A 143 -1.98 -9.18 -16.20
C ASN A 143 -1.18 -8.47 -15.09
N GLU A 144 0.15 -8.65 -15.09
CA GLU A 144 1.02 -8.15 -14.04
C GLU A 144 1.64 -6.79 -14.42
N PHE A 145 0.84 -5.76 -14.27
CA PHE A 145 1.20 -4.36 -14.47
C PHE A 145 0.83 -3.55 -13.25
N GLY A 146 1.48 -2.41 -13.05
CA GLY A 146 1.15 -1.49 -11.97
C GLY A 146 -0.23 -0.87 -12.18
N ALA A 147 -1.11 -0.97 -11.19
CA ALA A 147 -2.50 -0.54 -11.32
C ALA A 147 -2.66 0.94 -11.72
N THR A 148 -1.80 1.83 -11.23
CA THR A 148 -1.88 3.27 -11.49
C THR A 148 -1.04 3.71 -12.69
N THR A 149 0.17 3.16 -12.83
CA THR A 149 1.15 3.63 -13.81
C THR A 149 1.26 2.75 -15.04
N GLY A 150 0.63 1.57 -15.04
CA GLY A 150 0.78 0.58 -16.12
C GLY A 150 2.20 -0.01 -16.26
N ARG A 151 3.11 0.27 -15.31
CA ARG A 151 4.49 -0.21 -15.38
C ARG A 151 4.52 -1.74 -15.35
N PRO A 152 5.28 -2.39 -16.25
CA PRO A 152 5.44 -3.84 -16.22
C PRO A 152 6.11 -4.26 -14.90
N ARG A 153 5.64 -5.38 -14.34
CA ARG A 153 6.28 -6.00 -13.19
C ARG A 153 7.31 -7.02 -13.65
N ASP A 154 8.39 -7.12 -12.90
CA ASP A 154 9.31 -8.25 -13.05
C ASP A 154 8.64 -9.51 -12.53
N MET A 155 8.82 -10.62 -13.28
CA MET A 155 8.18 -11.90 -13.02
C MET A 155 9.20 -12.93 -12.54
N GLY A 156 8.81 -13.71 -11.56
CA GLY A 156 9.63 -14.79 -11.01
C GLY A 156 8.79 -16.03 -10.67
N TYR A 157 9.47 -17.15 -10.56
CA TYR A 157 8.87 -18.37 -10.02
C TYR A 157 8.45 -18.20 -8.56
N PHE A 158 7.68 -19.13 -8.04
CA PHE A 158 7.23 -19.07 -6.64
C PHE A 158 8.42 -19.13 -5.69
N ASP A 159 8.61 -18.11 -4.88
CA ASP A 159 9.66 -18.06 -3.88
C ASP A 159 9.15 -18.62 -2.54
N ALA A 160 9.43 -19.89 -2.29
CA ALA A 160 9.00 -20.57 -1.06
C ALA A 160 9.74 -20.05 0.17
N VAL A 161 10.97 -19.55 0.03
CA VAL A 161 11.76 -19.00 1.15
C VAL A 161 11.18 -17.65 1.56
N ALA A 162 11.01 -16.73 0.62
CA ALA A 162 10.41 -15.43 0.88
C ALA A 162 8.97 -15.58 1.40
N THR A 163 8.20 -16.51 0.84
CA THR A 163 6.82 -16.78 1.30
C THR A 163 6.81 -17.27 2.74
N ARG A 164 7.68 -18.20 3.12
CA ARG A 164 7.80 -18.69 4.49
C ARG A 164 8.16 -17.57 5.46
N ASN A 165 9.17 -16.77 5.12
CA ASN A 165 9.57 -15.62 5.93
C ASN A 165 8.42 -14.63 6.10
N GLY A 166 7.66 -14.38 5.02
CA GLY A 166 6.47 -13.53 5.07
C GLY A 166 5.38 -14.07 5.98
N VAL A 167 5.11 -15.37 5.93
CA VAL A 167 4.13 -16.05 6.80
C VAL A 167 4.53 -15.95 8.27
N GLU A 168 5.81 -16.20 8.57
CA GLU A 168 6.34 -16.10 9.93
C GLU A 168 6.28 -14.66 10.46
N LEU A 169 6.72 -13.68 9.66
CA LEU A 169 6.71 -12.28 10.03
C LEU A 169 5.28 -11.76 10.29
N GLN A 170 4.31 -12.21 9.50
CA GLN A 170 2.90 -11.86 9.66
C GLN A 170 2.22 -12.61 10.80
N ALA A 171 2.86 -13.63 11.38
CA ALA A 171 2.22 -14.61 12.26
C ALA A 171 0.93 -15.17 11.60
N ALA A 172 1.01 -15.48 10.31
CA ALA A 172 -0.15 -15.90 9.53
C ALA A 172 -0.64 -17.28 9.97
N THR A 173 -1.94 -17.40 10.16
CA THR A 173 -2.61 -18.65 10.51
C THR A 173 -3.05 -19.42 9.28
N GLU A 174 -3.18 -18.73 8.14
CA GLU A 174 -3.69 -19.26 6.89
C GLU A 174 -3.00 -18.60 5.70
N ILE A 175 -2.98 -19.31 4.57
CA ILE A 175 -2.49 -18.77 3.30
C ILE A 175 -3.59 -18.88 2.26
N ALA A 176 -3.92 -17.76 1.62
CA ALA A 176 -4.72 -17.71 0.40
C ALA A 176 -3.79 -17.68 -0.81
N LEU A 177 -3.60 -18.82 -1.45
CA LEU A 177 -2.80 -18.91 -2.67
C LEU A 177 -3.66 -18.52 -3.88
N THR A 178 -3.26 -17.46 -4.56
CA THR A 178 -4.02 -16.84 -5.67
C THR A 178 -3.29 -17.01 -7.00
N LYS A 179 -3.97 -16.71 -8.12
CA LYS A 179 -3.38 -16.73 -9.46
C LYS A 179 -2.86 -18.09 -9.92
N ILE A 180 -3.37 -19.19 -9.39
CA ILE A 180 -3.01 -20.54 -9.79
C ILE A 180 -3.42 -20.79 -11.25
N ASP A 181 -4.51 -20.23 -11.69
CA ASP A 181 -5.02 -20.25 -13.06
C ASP A 181 -3.99 -19.78 -14.10
N CYS A 182 -3.17 -18.78 -13.74
CA CYS A 182 -2.12 -18.25 -14.61
C CYS A 182 -0.99 -19.26 -14.90
N LEU A 183 -0.87 -20.31 -14.09
CA LEU A 183 0.13 -21.37 -14.27
C LEU A 183 -0.32 -22.44 -15.27
N SER A 184 -1.56 -22.37 -15.77
CA SER A 184 -2.09 -23.33 -16.71
C SER A 184 -1.25 -23.35 -18.01
N GLY A 185 -0.81 -24.54 -18.40
CA GLY A 185 0.04 -24.73 -19.60
C GLY A 185 1.54 -24.61 -19.37
N MET A 186 1.98 -24.22 -18.18
CA MET A 186 3.41 -24.30 -17.83
C MET A 186 3.83 -25.76 -17.71
N LYS A 187 4.92 -26.13 -18.41
CA LYS A 187 5.44 -27.51 -18.39
C LYS A 187 6.17 -27.83 -17.09
N ASP A 188 6.88 -26.85 -16.54
CA ASP A 188 7.69 -26.98 -15.35
C ASP A 188 7.29 -25.89 -14.34
N LEU A 189 6.87 -26.31 -13.17
CA LEU A 189 6.68 -25.44 -12.02
C LEU A 189 7.93 -25.51 -11.15
N LYS A 190 8.59 -24.38 -11.01
CA LYS A 190 9.80 -24.23 -10.19
C LYS A 190 9.48 -23.47 -8.92
#